data_4de1db6119a4d47b0c25fddbd075680c
#
_entry.id   4de1db6119a4d47b0c25fddbd075680c
#
_cell.length_a   1.000
_cell.length_b   1.000
_cell.length_c   1.000
_cell.angle_alpha   90.00
_cell.angle_beta   90.00
_cell.angle_gamma   90.00
#
_symmetry.space_group_name_H-M   'P 1'
#
loop_
_entity.id
_entity.type
_entity.pdbx_description
1 polymer ?
#
loop_
_entity_poly.entity_id
_entity_poly.type
_entity_poly.pdbx_seq_one_letter_code
_entity_poly.pdbx_strand_id
1 'polypeptide(L)'
;LKGATNYYVRAYAVNEHSLVGYGQTQTFKTPDIFTEKSIYIGEDRQYSASFVLNGQAYIVGGDLGDKRSNELFSYNVETNEWKSQQGCSVAYSHMAATVYNNRAYVIGGLDKQVGIECQVYTSENNSWLFEFPSLPKGRFNSVCFVYRDSLYVFGGTDNSSNMNEIVRYDLSTQNSGEWTT
;
A
#
# COMPACT_ATOMS: atom_id res chain seq x y z
N LEU A 1 -13.43 20.84 -15.84
CA LEU A 1 -13.42 21.89 -14.80
C LEU A 1 -12.18 21.68 -13.92
N LYS A 2 -11.52 22.78 -13.48
CA LYS A 2 -10.42 22.73 -12.53
C LYS A 2 -10.97 22.53 -11.12
N GLY A 3 -10.24 21.79 -10.26
CA GLY A 3 -10.58 21.64 -8.83
C GLY A 3 -10.46 22.95 -8.07
N ALA A 4 -11.10 23.04 -6.91
CA ALA A 4 -11.11 24.21 -6.01
C ALA A 4 -11.47 25.55 -6.67
N THR A 5 -12.10 25.54 -7.83
CA THR A 5 -12.34 26.72 -8.67
C THR A 5 -13.81 27.14 -8.60
N ASN A 6 -14.05 28.44 -8.42
CA ASN A 6 -15.38 29.01 -8.53
C ASN A 6 -15.78 29.15 -10.00
N TYR A 7 -16.95 28.63 -10.33
CA TYR A 7 -17.57 28.75 -11.64
C TYR A 7 -18.88 29.53 -11.54
N TYR A 8 -19.14 30.32 -12.56
CA TYR A 8 -20.34 31.12 -12.70
C TYR A 8 -21.10 30.60 -13.93
N VAL A 9 -22.34 30.21 -13.74
CA VAL A 9 -23.21 29.73 -14.81
C VAL A 9 -24.50 30.56 -14.84
N ARG A 10 -24.94 30.91 -16.03
CA ARG A 10 -26.24 31.53 -16.24
C ARG A 10 -26.89 31.00 -17.51
N ALA A 11 -28.18 30.85 -17.48
CA ALA A 11 -28.96 30.59 -18.69
C ALA A 11 -28.98 31.83 -19.58
N TYR A 12 -29.09 31.64 -20.87
CA TYR A 12 -29.37 32.73 -21.81
C TYR A 12 -30.38 32.28 -22.86
N ALA A 13 -31.11 33.23 -23.41
CA ALA A 13 -32.00 33.01 -24.53
C ALA A 13 -31.73 34.08 -25.59
N VAL A 14 -31.90 33.73 -26.85
CA VAL A 14 -31.74 34.60 -27.99
C VAL A 14 -33.10 34.66 -28.70
N ASN A 15 -33.63 35.87 -28.95
CA ASN A 15 -34.85 36.02 -29.71
C ASN A 15 -34.58 36.04 -31.23
N GLU A 16 -35.65 36.13 -32.03
CA GLU A 16 -35.59 36.20 -33.50
C GLU A 16 -34.82 37.40 -34.06
N HIS A 17 -34.63 38.45 -33.26
CA HIS A 17 -33.83 39.62 -33.61
C HIS A 17 -32.40 39.57 -33.09
N SER A 18 -31.91 38.40 -32.70
CA SER A 18 -30.56 38.15 -32.15
C SER A 18 -30.26 38.91 -30.83
N LEU A 19 -31.28 39.37 -30.12
CA LEU A 19 -31.11 39.96 -28.80
C LEU A 19 -30.96 38.85 -27.73
N VAL A 20 -29.94 38.98 -26.89
CA VAL A 20 -29.62 38.01 -25.87
C VAL A 20 -30.15 38.47 -24.51
N GLY A 21 -31.01 37.67 -23.90
CA GLY A 21 -31.43 37.83 -22.51
C GLY A 21 -30.72 36.83 -21.63
N TYR A 22 -30.21 37.26 -20.47
CA TYR A 22 -29.53 36.41 -19.52
C TYR A 22 -30.36 36.21 -18.25
N GLY A 23 -30.40 34.99 -17.75
CA GLY A 23 -30.93 34.65 -16.44
C GLY A 23 -29.99 35.06 -15.30
N GLN A 24 -30.41 34.76 -14.07
CA GLN A 24 -29.58 35.00 -12.89
C GLN A 24 -28.32 34.10 -12.93
N THR A 25 -27.20 34.70 -12.54
CA THR A 25 -25.96 33.96 -12.38
C THR A 25 -26.02 33.05 -11.14
N GLN A 26 -25.75 31.77 -11.32
CA GLN A 26 -25.53 30.83 -10.24
C GLN A 26 -24.03 30.60 -10.08
N THR A 27 -23.60 30.44 -8.84
CA THR A 27 -22.21 30.21 -8.53
C THR A 27 -22.06 28.83 -7.85
N PHE A 28 -21.10 28.06 -8.29
CA PHE A 28 -20.70 26.84 -7.58
C PHE A 28 -19.17 26.74 -7.56
N LYS A 29 -18.65 26.07 -6.53
CA LYS A 29 -17.24 25.76 -6.41
C LYS A 29 -17.05 24.26 -6.65
N THR A 30 -16.12 23.91 -7.54
CA THR A 30 -15.72 22.52 -7.70
C THR A 30 -14.97 22.06 -6.46
N PRO A 31 -15.17 20.80 -5.98
CA PRO A 31 -14.38 20.26 -4.90
C PRO A 31 -12.90 20.19 -5.31
N ASP A 32 -12.04 20.27 -4.33
CA ASP A 32 -10.62 19.98 -4.53
C ASP A 32 -10.46 18.47 -4.74
N ILE A 33 -9.86 18.07 -5.85
CA ILE A 33 -9.69 16.65 -6.19
C ILE A 33 -8.48 16.09 -5.45
N PHE A 34 -7.48 16.94 -5.14
CA PHE A 34 -6.28 16.57 -4.41
C PHE A 34 -6.10 17.51 -3.23
N THR A 35 -6.05 16.96 -2.03
CA THR A 35 -5.72 17.67 -0.80
C THR A 35 -4.31 17.26 -0.38
N GLU A 36 -3.47 18.24 -0.12
CA GLU A 36 -2.18 17.97 0.48
C GLU A 36 -2.39 17.41 1.90
N LYS A 37 -1.66 16.35 2.21
CA LYS A 37 -1.68 15.67 3.50
C LYS A 37 -0.41 15.98 4.28
N SER A 38 -0.35 15.57 5.54
CA SER A 38 0.85 15.77 6.36
C SER A 38 2.08 15.12 5.72
N ILE A 39 3.20 15.79 5.87
CA ILE A 39 4.49 15.31 5.37
C ILE A 39 4.82 13.99 6.07
N TYR A 40 5.32 13.04 5.33
CA TYR A 40 5.85 11.79 5.85
C TYR A 40 7.01 12.06 6.84
N ILE A 41 7.01 11.39 7.98
CA ILE A 41 7.94 11.64 9.08
C ILE A 41 9.22 10.81 9.04
N GLY A 42 9.30 9.80 8.17
CA GLY A 42 10.51 8.99 7.98
C GLY A 42 11.45 9.57 6.93
N GLU A 43 12.58 8.90 6.72
CA GLU A 43 13.52 9.23 5.65
C GLU A 43 12.91 8.95 4.27
N ASP A 44 13.28 9.73 3.26
CA ASP A 44 12.88 9.52 1.86
C ASP A 44 13.25 8.11 1.42
N ARG A 45 12.30 7.42 0.79
CA ARG A 45 12.47 6.01 0.44
C ARG A 45 11.73 5.62 -0.83
N GLN A 46 12.22 4.59 -1.48
CA GLN A 46 11.58 3.95 -2.62
C GLN A 46 11.42 2.45 -2.38
N TYR A 47 10.57 1.79 -3.16
CA TYR A 47 10.34 0.35 -3.09
C TYR A 47 9.91 -0.19 -1.72
N SER A 48 9.20 0.64 -0.93
CA SER A 48 8.54 0.19 0.30
C SER A 48 7.32 -0.67 -0.04
N ALA A 49 6.97 -1.59 0.85
CA ALA A 49 5.67 -2.21 0.82
C ALA A 49 4.64 -1.36 1.57
N SER A 50 3.37 -1.48 1.19
CA SER A 50 2.27 -0.79 1.87
C SER A 50 1.06 -1.68 2.02
N PHE A 51 0.27 -1.43 3.06
CA PHE A 51 -0.98 -2.13 3.34
C PHE A 51 -1.93 -1.24 4.15
N VAL A 52 -3.19 -1.63 4.20
CA VAL A 52 -4.19 -1.00 5.09
C VAL A 52 -4.62 -2.01 6.13
N LEU A 53 -4.53 -1.65 7.41
CA LEU A 53 -4.89 -2.49 8.53
C LEU A 53 -5.65 -1.66 9.57
N ASN A 54 -6.84 -2.12 9.97
CA ASN A 54 -7.70 -1.45 10.97
C ASN A 54 -7.92 0.04 10.67
N GLY A 55 -8.20 0.38 9.40
CA GLY A 55 -8.49 1.74 8.95
C GLY A 55 -7.30 2.69 8.87
N GLN A 56 -6.08 2.21 9.11
CA GLN A 56 -4.86 2.98 8.93
C GLN A 56 -4.04 2.46 7.75
N ALA A 57 -3.37 3.36 7.04
CA ALA A 57 -2.40 3.00 6.02
C ALA A 57 -1.03 2.80 6.67
N TYR A 58 -0.27 1.83 6.17
CA TYR A 58 1.07 1.50 6.66
C TYR A 58 2.07 1.49 5.52
N ILE A 59 3.30 1.92 5.82
CA ILE A 59 4.46 1.82 4.93
C ILE A 59 5.57 1.10 5.71
N VAL A 60 6.15 0.07 5.12
CA VAL A 60 7.20 -0.74 5.73
C VAL A 60 8.40 -0.92 4.82
N GLY A 61 9.60 -0.88 5.40
CA GLY A 61 10.85 -1.11 4.71
C GLY A 61 11.18 -0.06 3.65
N GLY A 62 11.84 -0.49 2.61
CA GLY A 62 12.21 0.34 1.48
C GLY A 62 13.71 0.60 1.37
N ASP A 63 14.08 1.23 0.27
CA ASP A 63 15.44 1.62 -0.07
C ASP A 63 15.64 3.10 0.25
N LEU A 64 16.61 3.42 1.10
CA LEU A 64 17.00 4.77 1.48
C LEU A 64 18.20 5.30 0.66
N GLY A 65 18.62 4.53 -0.35
CA GLY A 65 19.76 4.82 -1.20
C GLY A 65 21.03 4.09 -0.75
N ASP A 66 21.51 4.34 0.45
CA ASP A 66 22.72 3.75 1.03
C ASP A 66 22.45 2.46 1.84
N LYS A 67 21.23 2.30 2.31
CA LYS A 67 20.79 1.15 3.14
C LYS A 67 19.33 0.77 2.88
N ARG A 68 18.94 -0.42 3.33
CA ARG A 68 17.54 -0.82 3.42
C ARG A 68 16.97 -0.47 4.79
N SER A 69 15.68 -0.17 4.83
CA SER A 69 14.97 0.12 6.08
C SER A 69 14.18 -1.10 6.56
N ASN A 70 14.04 -1.21 7.87
CA ASN A 70 13.09 -2.11 8.51
C ASN A 70 11.98 -1.36 9.26
N GLU A 71 11.92 -0.04 9.12
CA GLU A 71 10.96 0.79 9.81
C GLU A 71 9.54 0.57 9.30
N LEU A 72 8.59 0.73 10.21
CA LEU A 72 7.16 0.71 9.94
C LEU A 72 6.56 2.04 10.41
N PHE A 73 5.79 2.66 9.54
CA PHE A 73 5.01 3.85 9.86
C PHE A 73 3.55 3.62 9.56
N SER A 74 2.67 4.13 10.41
CA SER A 74 1.24 4.20 10.13
C SER A 74 0.79 5.62 9.88
N TYR A 75 -0.21 5.78 9.01
CA TYR A 75 -0.87 7.04 8.71
C TYR A 75 -2.36 6.93 8.96
N ASN A 76 -2.86 7.81 9.82
CA ASN A 76 -4.30 7.95 10.05
C ASN A 76 -4.86 9.02 9.11
N VAL A 77 -5.74 8.62 8.19
CA VAL A 77 -6.33 9.51 7.18
C VAL A 77 -7.27 10.54 7.79
N GLU A 78 -7.95 10.20 8.91
CA GLU A 78 -8.92 11.07 9.56
C GLU A 78 -8.23 12.17 10.36
N THR A 79 -7.19 11.85 11.15
CA THR A 79 -6.45 12.83 11.94
C THR A 79 -5.31 13.48 11.16
N ASN A 80 -4.99 12.96 9.97
CA ASN A 80 -3.88 13.42 9.12
C ASN A 80 -2.51 13.33 9.83
N GLU A 81 -2.28 12.24 10.58
CA GLU A 81 -1.09 12.05 11.40
C GLU A 81 -0.33 10.78 11.03
N TRP A 82 0.99 10.90 11.01
CA TRP A 82 1.93 9.77 10.93
C TRP A 82 2.40 9.36 12.31
N LYS A 83 2.62 8.05 12.50
CA LYS A 83 3.22 7.48 13.72
C LYS A 83 4.23 6.40 13.35
N SER A 84 5.37 6.42 14.04
CA SER A 84 6.33 5.32 14.00
C SER A 84 5.76 4.12 14.77
N GLN A 85 5.93 2.94 14.20
CA GLN A 85 5.50 1.67 14.76
C GLN A 85 6.70 0.74 14.95
N GLN A 86 6.49 -0.43 15.54
CA GLN A 86 7.55 -1.43 15.70
C GLN A 86 8.05 -1.88 14.32
N GLY A 87 9.32 -1.65 14.04
CA GLY A 87 9.97 -2.10 12.80
C GLY A 87 10.05 -3.62 12.68
N CYS A 88 10.10 -4.10 11.45
CA CYS A 88 10.22 -5.53 11.16
C CYS A 88 11.63 -6.09 11.47
N SER A 89 11.78 -7.42 11.47
CA SER A 89 13.04 -8.07 11.87
C SER A 89 14.16 -7.93 10.81
N VAL A 90 13.80 -7.75 9.55
CA VAL A 90 14.73 -7.61 8.43
C VAL A 90 14.52 -6.31 7.67
N ALA A 91 15.61 -5.74 7.20
CA ALA A 91 15.61 -4.51 6.41
C ALA A 91 15.60 -4.87 4.91
N TYR A 92 14.44 -4.80 4.28
CA TYR A 92 14.26 -5.12 2.87
C TYR A 92 13.56 -4.01 2.09
N SER A 93 13.82 -3.97 0.80
CA SER A 93 13.04 -3.26 -0.22
C SER A 93 12.36 -4.25 -1.16
N HIS A 94 11.47 -3.78 -2.04
CA HIS A 94 10.80 -4.60 -3.06
C HIS A 94 9.98 -5.79 -2.51
N MET A 95 9.50 -5.66 -1.29
CA MET A 95 8.62 -6.64 -0.64
C MET A 95 7.20 -6.56 -1.21
N ALA A 96 6.47 -7.67 -1.16
CA ALA A 96 5.03 -7.69 -1.35
C ALA A 96 4.32 -7.63 0.01
N ALA A 97 3.09 -7.07 0.04
CA ALA A 97 2.29 -7.06 1.26
C ALA A 97 0.80 -7.29 0.97
N THR A 98 0.13 -7.99 1.88
CA THR A 98 -1.32 -8.20 1.88
C THR A 98 -1.84 -8.30 3.31
N VAL A 99 -3.16 -8.25 3.47
CA VAL A 99 -3.82 -8.31 4.79
C VAL A 99 -4.85 -9.42 4.83
N TYR A 100 -4.90 -10.14 5.94
CA TYR A 100 -5.91 -11.14 6.23
C TYR A 100 -6.12 -11.27 7.74
N ASN A 101 -7.37 -11.33 8.20
CA ASN A 101 -7.76 -11.50 9.61
C ASN A 101 -6.98 -10.61 10.58
N ASN A 102 -7.01 -9.29 10.37
CA ASN A 102 -6.31 -8.28 11.18
C ASN A 102 -4.78 -8.50 11.29
N ARG A 103 -4.18 -9.16 10.31
CA ARG A 103 -2.74 -9.36 10.20
C ARG A 103 -2.26 -8.90 8.84
N ALA A 104 -1.14 -8.20 8.81
CA ALA A 104 -0.44 -7.86 7.58
C ALA A 104 0.70 -8.86 7.34
N TYR A 105 0.75 -9.42 6.15
CA TYR A 105 1.78 -10.34 5.67
C TYR A 105 2.71 -9.58 4.75
N VAL A 106 3.98 -9.48 5.10
CA VAL A 106 5.03 -8.81 4.34
C VAL A 106 6.05 -9.85 3.89
N ILE A 107 6.26 -9.96 2.59
CA ILE A 107 6.77 -11.17 1.98
C ILE A 107 7.95 -10.89 1.06
N GLY A 108 9.03 -11.68 1.21
CA GLY A 108 10.22 -11.61 0.39
C GLY A 108 10.93 -10.26 0.51
N GLY A 109 11.53 -9.82 -0.57
CA GLY A 109 12.26 -8.56 -0.63
C GLY A 109 13.72 -8.71 -1.00
N LEU A 110 14.44 -7.61 -0.99
CA LEU A 110 15.83 -7.53 -1.40
C LEU A 110 16.64 -6.63 -0.46
N ASP A 111 17.77 -7.17 0.01
CA ASP A 111 18.90 -6.44 0.55
C ASP A 111 20.17 -7.01 -0.13
N LYS A 112 21.18 -7.41 0.60
CA LYS A 112 22.36 -8.12 0.06
C LYS A 112 22.01 -9.49 -0.49
N GLN A 113 20.96 -10.08 0.03
CA GLN A 113 20.40 -11.36 -0.40
C GLN A 113 18.91 -11.21 -0.71
N VAL A 114 18.39 -12.11 -1.53
CA VAL A 114 16.97 -12.21 -1.84
C VAL A 114 16.25 -12.85 -0.66
N GLY A 115 15.25 -12.15 -0.12
CA GLY A 115 14.54 -12.58 1.08
C GLY A 115 13.58 -13.74 0.83
N ILE A 116 13.56 -14.67 1.78
CA ILE A 116 12.59 -15.76 1.86
C ILE A 116 11.55 -15.54 2.96
N GLU A 117 11.74 -14.52 3.77
CA GLU A 117 10.93 -14.27 4.96
C GLU A 117 9.52 -13.88 4.59
N CYS A 118 8.58 -14.38 5.37
CA CYS A 118 7.21 -13.93 5.43
C CYS A 118 6.98 -13.43 6.86
N GLN A 119 6.94 -12.13 7.03
CA GLN A 119 6.78 -11.47 8.32
C GLN A 119 5.32 -11.08 8.52
N VAL A 120 4.78 -11.30 9.71
CA VAL A 120 3.38 -11.05 10.02
C VAL A 120 3.28 -10.00 11.11
N TYR A 121 2.64 -8.86 10.80
CA TYR A 121 2.42 -7.77 11.73
C TYR A 121 0.99 -7.76 12.29
N THR A 122 0.86 -7.44 13.57
CA THR A 122 -0.42 -7.17 14.24
C THR A 122 -0.42 -5.78 14.85
N SER A 123 -1.45 -4.98 14.56
CA SER A 123 -1.57 -3.63 15.10
C SER A 123 -2.06 -3.60 16.55
N GLU A 124 -2.71 -4.64 17.03
CA GLU A 124 -3.21 -4.74 18.41
C GLU A 124 -2.09 -4.63 19.44
N ASN A 125 -1.00 -5.33 19.20
CA ASN A 125 0.16 -5.36 20.09
C ASN A 125 1.34 -4.57 19.52
N ASN A 126 1.18 -3.92 18.36
CA ASN A 126 2.27 -3.27 17.63
C ASN A 126 3.51 -4.19 17.52
N SER A 127 3.31 -5.42 17.05
CA SER A 127 4.34 -6.45 17.07
C SER A 127 4.36 -7.31 15.80
N TRP A 128 5.53 -7.89 15.53
CA TRP A 128 5.74 -8.85 14.46
C TRP A 128 5.79 -10.26 15.03
N LEU A 129 5.12 -11.20 14.36
CA LEU A 129 5.16 -12.62 14.70
C LEU A 129 6.38 -13.25 14.02
N PHE A 130 7.16 -14.02 14.79
CA PHE A 130 8.44 -14.60 14.35
C PHE A 130 8.31 -15.97 13.69
N GLU A 131 7.14 -16.61 13.76
CA GLU A 131 6.96 -18.02 13.40
C GLU A 131 5.98 -18.20 12.22
N PHE A 132 6.22 -17.51 11.11
CA PHE A 132 5.51 -17.82 9.88
C PHE A 132 6.46 -18.53 8.90
N PRO A 133 6.01 -19.59 8.19
CA PRO A 133 6.88 -20.34 7.28
C PRO A 133 7.44 -19.47 6.16
N SER A 134 8.75 -19.58 5.97
CA SER A 134 9.46 -18.89 4.90
C SER A 134 9.02 -19.39 3.52
N LEU A 135 9.17 -18.55 2.51
CA LEU A 135 8.96 -18.94 1.10
C LEU A 135 9.86 -20.11 0.72
N PRO A 136 9.41 -21.02 -0.15
CA PRO A 136 10.23 -22.12 -0.68
C PRO A 136 11.48 -21.61 -1.42
N LYS A 137 11.36 -20.44 -2.03
CA LYS A 137 12.42 -19.77 -2.78
C LYS A 137 12.31 -18.27 -2.61
N GLY A 138 13.44 -17.61 -2.33
CA GLY A 138 13.53 -16.17 -2.16
C GLY A 138 13.11 -15.42 -3.42
N ARG A 139 12.42 -14.30 -3.24
CA ARG A 139 11.94 -13.44 -4.33
C ARG A 139 11.72 -12.00 -3.91
N PHE A 140 11.86 -11.10 -4.85
CA PHE A 140 11.46 -9.70 -4.74
C PHE A 140 10.69 -9.25 -5.99
N ASN A 141 10.05 -8.08 -5.96
CA ASN A 141 9.14 -7.62 -7.03
C ASN A 141 8.00 -8.62 -7.33
N SER A 142 7.62 -9.43 -6.37
CA SER A 142 6.46 -10.30 -6.48
C SER A 142 5.18 -9.55 -6.12
N VAL A 143 4.04 -10.16 -6.41
CA VAL A 143 2.72 -9.72 -5.91
C VAL A 143 2.15 -10.78 -5.00
N CYS A 144 1.37 -10.37 -4.00
CA CYS A 144 0.66 -11.30 -3.14
C CYS A 144 -0.78 -10.86 -2.92
N PHE A 145 -1.64 -11.83 -2.65
CA PHE A 145 -3.05 -11.60 -2.32
C PHE A 145 -3.57 -12.78 -1.50
N VAL A 146 -4.69 -12.57 -0.82
CA VAL A 146 -5.40 -13.63 -0.12
C VAL A 146 -6.70 -13.93 -0.83
N TYR A 147 -6.99 -15.21 -1.01
CA TYR A 147 -8.25 -15.70 -1.54
C TYR A 147 -8.65 -17.01 -0.86
N ARG A 148 -9.89 -17.10 -0.33
CA ARG A 148 -10.44 -18.29 0.36
C ARG A 148 -9.44 -18.87 1.38
N ASP A 149 -9.09 -18.07 2.38
CA ASP A 149 -8.19 -18.45 3.48
C ASP A 149 -6.79 -18.94 3.03
N SER A 150 -6.37 -18.58 1.85
CA SER A 150 -5.06 -18.93 1.33
C SER A 150 -4.31 -17.70 0.84
N LEU A 151 -3.04 -17.63 1.22
CA LEU A 151 -2.09 -16.63 0.77
C LEU A 151 -1.41 -17.12 -0.50
N TYR A 152 -1.45 -16.33 -1.52
CA TYR A 152 -0.80 -16.57 -2.81
C TYR A 152 0.32 -15.58 -3.04
N VAL A 153 1.44 -16.05 -3.54
CA VAL A 153 2.56 -15.21 -3.98
C VAL A 153 2.90 -15.57 -5.42
N PHE A 154 2.85 -14.60 -6.30
CA PHE A 154 3.04 -14.78 -7.73
C PHE A 154 4.25 -14.02 -8.26
N GLY A 155 5.04 -14.69 -9.09
CA GLY A 155 6.12 -14.10 -9.85
C GLY A 155 7.26 -13.56 -9.00
N GLY A 156 7.80 -12.43 -9.43
CA GLY A 156 9.02 -11.84 -8.88
C GLY A 156 10.28 -12.35 -9.56
N THR A 157 11.41 -12.11 -8.92
CA THR A 157 12.73 -12.57 -9.39
C THR A 157 13.61 -12.98 -8.22
N ASP A 158 14.54 -13.91 -8.45
CA ASP A 158 15.59 -14.32 -7.51
C ASP A 158 16.94 -13.65 -7.79
N ASN A 159 16.94 -12.57 -8.58
CA ASN A 159 18.12 -11.88 -9.08
C ASN A 159 18.84 -12.60 -10.24
N SER A 160 18.53 -13.86 -10.50
CA SER A 160 19.08 -14.64 -11.63
C SER A 160 18.08 -14.83 -12.75
N SER A 161 16.80 -15.01 -12.40
CA SER A 161 15.72 -15.27 -13.33
C SER A 161 14.39 -14.74 -12.83
N ASN A 162 13.52 -14.37 -13.77
CA ASN A 162 12.12 -14.09 -13.46
C ASN A 162 11.36 -15.38 -13.17
N MET A 163 10.48 -15.32 -12.19
CA MET A 163 9.63 -16.44 -11.79
C MET A 163 8.24 -16.31 -12.43
N ASN A 164 7.73 -17.41 -12.96
CA ASN A 164 6.38 -17.49 -13.52
C ASN A 164 5.45 -18.40 -12.72
N GLU A 165 5.91 -18.84 -11.56
CA GLU A 165 5.15 -19.71 -10.67
C GLU A 165 4.29 -18.92 -9.69
N ILE A 166 3.26 -19.59 -9.18
CA ILE A 166 2.46 -19.15 -8.05
C ILE A 166 2.66 -20.13 -6.91
N VAL A 167 2.96 -19.63 -5.71
CA VAL A 167 3.02 -20.45 -4.51
C VAL A 167 1.87 -20.09 -3.58
N ARG A 168 1.31 -21.09 -2.92
CA ARG A 168 0.13 -20.98 -2.05
C ARG A 168 0.45 -21.47 -0.66
N TYR A 169 -0.04 -20.76 0.35
CA TYR A 169 -0.03 -21.17 1.75
C TYR A 169 -1.46 -21.14 2.31
N ASP A 170 -1.88 -22.21 3.01
CA ASP A 170 -3.19 -22.28 3.65
C ASP A 170 -3.16 -21.61 5.03
N LEU A 171 -3.78 -20.44 5.15
CA LEU A 171 -3.81 -19.66 6.39
C LEU A 171 -4.72 -20.25 7.48
N SER A 172 -5.57 -21.21 7.15
CA SER A 172 -6.42 -21.90 8.13
C SER A 172 -5.62 -22.85 9.04
N THR A 173 -4.39 -23.21 8.64
CA THR A 173 -3.51 -24.14 9.34
C THR A 173 -2.76 -23.56 10.54
N GLN A 174 -2.99 -22.28 10.86
CA GLN A 174 -2.36 -21.59 12.01
C GLN A 174 -0.83 -21.72 12.05
N ASN A 175 -0.15 -21.50 10.95
CA ASN A 175 1.30 -21.56 10.76
C ASN A 175 1.92 -22.98 10.77
N SER A 176 1.12 -24.04 10.76
CA SER A 176 1.59 -25.43 10.66
C SER A 176 1.53 -26.02 9.25
N GLY A 177 1.11 -25.22 8.27
CA GLY A 177 1.03 -25.62 6.87
C GLY A 177 2.37 -25.53 6.13
N GLU A 178 2.34 -25.99 4.89
CA GLU A 178 3.46 -25.89 3.97
C GLU A 178 3.07 -25.08 2.73
N TRP A 179 4.07 -24.45 2.11
CA TRP A 179 3.88 -23.82 0.81
C TRP A 179 3.74 -24.89 -0.27
N THR A 180 2.78 -24.70 -1.16
CA THR A 180 2.54 -25.54 -2.34
C THR A 180 2.63 -24.71 -3.61
N THR A 181 3.05 -25.32 -4.73
CA THR A 181 3.04 -24.75 -6.08
C THR A 181 1.81 -25.18 -6.84
#